data_ab02d56593200e25d25dec829294827a
#
_entry.id   ab02d56593200e25d25dec829294827a
#
_cell.length_a   1.000
_cell.length_b   1.000
_cell.length_c   1.000
_cell.angle_alpha   90.00
_cell.angle_beta   90.00
_cell.angle_gamma   90.00
#
_symmetry.space_group_name_H-M   'P 1'
#
loop_
_entity.id
_entity.type
_entity.pdbx_description
1 polymer ?
#
loop_
_entity_poly.entity_id
_entity_poly.type
_entity_poly.pdbx_seq_one_letter_code
_entity_poly.pdbx_strand_id
1 'polypeptide(L)'
;MTSTLFVVSEHGYWGEECIEPLTTLEEHDLDVTVATPTGEPPVVDERSVDPDNVGEETANQVREVQENHPELNDPVRLAKATAVDYDAIVFPGGHGTEWDVNQDSHARRLLRNAVAGTEGKALVVCHAVGLLAFTRDDGGFLVEGRAVTGFPNEWEEGIVDEDDLMPDGRKLPYWVEDEVRAADADWDAELDADTSVTVDGDLITARGPGSSAQAARTLLDELDVEAPADD
;
A
#
# COMPACT_ATOMS: atom_id res chain seq x y z
N MET A 1 20.60 -10.37 -2.63
CA MET A 1 19.82 -9.34 -3.32
C MET A 1 18.52 -9.27 -2.56
N THR A 2 18.18 -8.11 -2.08
CA THR A 2 16.95 -7.91 -1.27
C THR A 2 15.74 -7.99 -2.19
N SER A 3 14.75 -8.79 -1.84
CA SER A 3 13.57 -9.08 -2.66
C SER A 3 12.31 -8.46 -2.08
N THR A 4 11.49 -7.84 -2.92
CA THR A 4 10.27 -7.14 -2.52
C THR A 4 9.07 -7.59 -3.35
N LEU A 5 7.95 -7.84 -2.69
CA LEU A 5 6.67 -8.13 -3.33
C LEU A 5 5.75 -6.91 -3.23
N PHE A 6 5.25 -6.43 -4.36
CA PHE A 6 4.16 -5.46 -4.41
C PHE A 6 2.83 -6.17 -4.62
N VAL A 7 1.87 -5.94 -3.73
CA VAL A 7 0.51 -6.49 -3.84
C VAL A 7 -0.42 -5.37 -4.29
N VAL A 8 -0.77 -5.37 -5.57
CA VAL A 8 -1.43 -4.24 -6.25
C VAL A 8 -2.87 -4.59 -6.64
N SER A 9 -3.77 -3.62 -6.47
CA SER A 9 -5.21 -3.78 -6.78
C SER A 9 -5.48 -3.84 -8.29
N GLU A 10 -6.43 -4.70 -8.68
CA GLU A 10 -7.01 -4.77 -10.03
C GLU A 10 -8.24 -3.85 -10.19
N HIS A 11 -8.62 -3.10 -9.15
CA HIS A 11 -9.83 -2.28 -9.08
C HIS A 11 -9.59 -0.77 -8.90
N GLY A 12 -8.33 -0.33 -8.98
CA GLY A 12 -7.93 1.07 -8.87
C GLY A 12 -6.91 1.30 -7.75
N TYR A 13 -5.62 1.05 -8.04
CA TYR A 13 -4.56 1.48 -7.15
C TYR A 13 -4.20 2.97 -7.39
N TRP A 14 -3.75 3.68 -6.37
CA TRP A 14 -3.28 5.05 -6.53
C TRP A 14 -1.86 5.08 -7.09
N GLY A 15 -1.65 5.77 -8.22
CA GLY A 15 -0.42 5.72 -9.00
C GLY A 15 0.84 6.02 -8.21
N GLU A 16 0.90 7.18 -7.53
CA GLU A 16 2.08 7.60 -6.75
C GLU A 16 2.44 6.59 -5.65
N GLU A 17 1.43 6.02 -4.99
CA GLU A 17 1.63 5.09 -3.87
C GLU A 17 2.24 3.74 -4.30
N CYS A 18 2.10 3.40 -5.56
CA CYS A 18 2.73 2.22 -6.15
C CYS A 18 4.07 2.58 -6.82
N ILE A 19 4.06 3.58 -7.70
CA ILE A 19 5.17 3.85 -8.61
C ILE A 19 6.37 4.46 -7.89
N GLU A 20 6.16 5.40 -6.95
CA GLU A 20 7.27 5.99 -6.20
C GLU A 20 8.03 4.96 -5.36
N PRO A 21 7.38 4.12 -4.52
CA PRO A 21 8.10 3.06 -3.81
C PRO A 21 8.75 2.06 -4.77
N LEU A 22 8.05 1.65 -5.83
CA LEU A 22 8.57 0.68 -6.79
C LEU A 22 9.87 1.16 -7.42
N THR A 23 9.85 2.36 -8.01
CA THR A 23 11.05 2.93 -8.67
C THR A 23 12.16 3.22 -7.67
N THR A 24 11.82 3.74 -6.47
CA THR A 24 12.81 3.98 -5.42
C THR A 24 13.53 2.69 -4.99
N LEU A 25 12.81 1.59 -4.82
CA LEU A 25 13.41 0.31 -4.42
C LEU A 25 14.28 -0.28 -5.54
N GLU A 26 13.85 -0.18 -6.79
CA GLU A 26 14.66 -0.60 -7.95
C GLU A 26 15.94 0.23 -8.13
N GLU A 27 15.88 1.55 -7.89
CA GLU A 27 17.05 2.42 -7.90
C GLU A 27 18.09 2.04 -6.82
N HIS A 28 17.68 1.28 -5.80
CA HIS A 28 18.54 0.72 -4.76
C HIS A 28 18.86 -0.77 -4.97
N ASP A 29 18.73 -1.26 -6.21
CA ASP A 29 19.04 -2.65 -6.61
C ASP A 29 18.20 -3.73 -5.87
N LEU A 30 16.99 -3.41 -5.42
CA LEU A 30 16.07 -4.42 -4.93
C LEU A 30 15.39 -5.15 -6.09
N ASP A 31 15.21 -6.45 -5.92
CA ASP A 31 14.46 -7.30 -6.86
C ASP A 31 12.97 -7.15 -6.58
N VAL A 32 12.21 -6.62 -7.54
CA VAL A 32 10.78 -6.35 -7.38
C VAL A 32 9.96 -7.39 -8.11
N THR A 33 8.96 -7.94 -7.44
CA THR A 33 7.89 -8.77 -8.03
C THR A 33 6.56 -8.09 -7.78
N VAL A 34 5.68 -8.05 -8.77
CA VAL A 34 4.30 -7.59 -8.61
C VAL A 34 3.34 -8.77 -8.57
N ALA A 35 2.42 -8.74 -7.60
CA ALA A 35 1.32 -9.69 -7.50
C ALA A 35 -0.01 -8.96 -7.49
N THR A 36 -1.01 -9.55 -8.15
CA THR A 36 -2.39 -9.08 -8.13
C THR A 36 -3.32 -10.22 -7.72
N PRO A 37 -4.53 -9.96 -7.24
CA PRO A 37 -5.45 -11.00 -6.78
C PRO A 37 -5.66 -12.15 -7.76
N THR A 38 -5.81 -11.86 -9.05
CA THR A 38 -6.07 -12.88 -10.07
C THR A 38 -4.87 -13.18 -10.97
N GLY A 39 -3.85 -12.31 -10.98
CA GLY A 39 -2.70 -12.34 -11.88
C GLY A 39 -2.93 -11.62 -13.20
N GLU A 40 -4.00 -10.82 -13.29
CA GLU A 40 -4.20 -9.87 -14.39
C GLU A 40 -3.48 -8.55 -14.06
N PRO A 41 -3.09 -7.76 -15.06
CA PRO A 41 -2.44 -6.46 -14.82
C PRO A 41 -3.26 -5.55 -13.90
N PRO A 42 -2.60 -4.84 -12.95
CA PRO A 42 -3.30 -3.96 -12.05
C PRO A 42 -3.90 -2.75 -12.79
N VAL A 43 -5.00 -2.24 -12.26
CA VAL A 43 -5.68 -1.07 -12.83
C VAL A 43 -5.37 0.16 -12.00
N VAL A 44 -4.82 1.19 -12.64
CA VAL A 44 -4.58 2.48 -11.99
C VAL A 44 -5.89 3.25 -11.80
N ASP A 45 -6.04 3.95 -10.68
CA ASP A 45 -7.16 4.87 -10.47
C ASP A 45 -7.02 6.07 -11.42
N GLU A 46 -8.05 6.35 -12.23
CA GLU A 46 -8.02 7.43 -13.23
C GLU A 46 -7.72 8.80 -12.62
N ARG A 47 -8.11 9.02 -11.35
CA ARG A 47 -7.85 10.28 -10.63
C ARG A 47 -6.36 10.47 -10.33
N SER A 48 -5.60 9.37 -10.13
CA SER A 48 -4.16 9.42 -9.86
C SER A 48 -3.31 9.61 -11.10
N VAL A 49 -3.92 9.63 -12.27
CA VAL A 49 -3.28 9.99 -13.55
C VAL A 49 -3.91 11.21 -14.20
N ASP A 50 -4.81 11.91 -13.51
CA ASP A 50 -5.39 13.17 -13.96
C ASP A 50 -4.45 14.33 -13.60
N PRO A 51 -3.90 15.08 -14.59
CA PRO A 51 -3.00 16.21 -14.32
C PRO A 51 -3.62 17.31 -13.46
N ASP A 52 -4.94 17.45 -13.46
CA ASP A 52 -5.63 18.43 -12.62
C ASP A 52 -5.61 18.05 -11.14
N ASN A 53 -5.44 16.76 -10.82
CA ASN A 53 -5.35 16.26 -9.46
C ASN A 53 -3.90 16.15 -8.97
N VAL A 54 -3.01 15.54 -9.78
CA VAL A 54 -1.65 15.16 -9.33
C VAL A 54 -0.54 15.95 -10.03
N GLY A 55 -0.88 16.81 -10.99
CA GLY A 55 0.07 17.55 -11.82
C GLY A 55 0.56 16.74 -13.02
N GLU A 56 1.04 17.47 -14.07
CA GLU A 56 1.46 16.84 -15.33
C GLU A 56 2.65 15.89 -15.19
N GLU A 57 3.61 16.23 -14.34
CA GLU A 57 4.85 15.46 -14.15
C GLU A 57 4.51 14.08 -13.55
N THR A 58 3.81 14.07 -12.43
CA THR A 58 3.37 12.84 -11.75
C THR A 58 2.46 11.99 -12.64
N ALA A 59 1.46 12.60 -13.26
CA ALA A 59 0.55 11.88 -14.15
C ALA A 59 1.27 11.21 -15.32
N ASN A 60 2.29 11.85 -15.90
CA ASN A 60 3.07 11.29 -16.98
C ASN A 60 4.02 10.18 -16.49
N GLN A 61 4.66 10.35 -15.34
CA GLN A 61 5.50 9.32 -14.73
C GLN A 61 4.71 8.05 -14.45
N VAL A 62 3.55 8.18 -13.79
CA VAL A 62 2.68 7.03 -13.49
C VAL A 62 2.27 6.30 -14.74
N ARG A 63 1.82 7.02 -15.80
CA ARG A 63 1.44 6.40 -17.07
C ARG A 63 2.60 5.69 -17.74
N GLU A 64 3.78 6.32 -17.77
CA GLU A 64 4.98 5.75 -18.40
C GLU A 64 5.38 4.44 -17.74
N VAL A 65 5.44 4.41 -16.40
CA VAL A 65 5.79 3.21 -15.66
C VAL A 65 4.70 2.15 -15.79
N GLN A 66 3.42 2.52 -15.65
CA GLN A 66 2.29 1.58 -15.82
C GLN A 66 2.30 0.91 -17.20
N GLU A 67 2.63 1.64 -18.26
CA GLU A 67 2.64 1.11 -19.61
C GLU A 67 3.85 0.21 -19.91
N ASN A 68 5.01 0.52 -19.31
CA ASN A 68 6.28 -0.06 -19.73
C ASN A 68 6.92 -1.01 -18.72
N HIS A 69 6.50 -0.98 -17.43
CA HIS A 69 7.11 -1.80 -16.41
C HIS A 69 6.73 -3.29 -16.56
N PRO A 70 7.71 -4.20 -16.73
CA PRO A 70 7.43 -5.60 -17.03
C PRO A 70 6.60 -6.30 -15.94
N GLU A 71 6.94 -6.07 -14.65
CA GLU A 71 6.26 -6.70 -13.53
C GLU A 71 4.80 -6.23 -13.35
N LEU A 72 4.47 -4.98 -13.74
CA LEU A 72 3.09 -4.49 -13.77
C LEU A 72 2.29 -5.08 -14.93
N ASN A 73 2.97 -5.46 -16.03
CA ASN A 73 2.32 -6.01 -17.22
C ASN A 73 2.19 -7.55 -17.21
N ASP A 74 3.01 -8.24 -16.41
CA ASP A 74 2.95 -9.70 -16.24
C ASP A 74 3.02 -10.10 -14.74
N PRO A 75 2.07 -9.64 -13.92
CA PRO A 75 2.10 -9.88 -12.49
C PRO A 75 1.86 -11.35 -12.14
N VAL A 76 2.40 -11.78 -11.01
CA VAL A 76 2.09 -13.11 -10.50
C VAL A 76 0.73 -13.12 -9.80
N ARG A 77 0.05 -14.26 -9.84
CA ARG A 77 -1.18 -14.43 -9.06
C ARG A 77 -0.86 -14.48 -7.57
N LEU A 78 -1.50 -13.63 -6.76
CA LEU A 78 -1.29 -13.50 -5.32
C LEU A 78 -1.34 -14.85 -4.56
N ALA A 79 -2.20 -15.77 -4.97
CA ALA A 79 -2.28 -17.10 -4.37
C ALA A 79 -0.99 -17.94 -4.50
N LYS A 80 -0.05 -17.56 -5.38
CA LYS A 80 1.23 -18.24 -5.58
C LYS A 80 2.37 -17.63 -4.75
N ALA A 81 2.18 -16.41 -4.22
CA ALA A 81 3.18 -15.73 -3.42
C ALA A 81 3.25 -16.30 -2.00
N THR A 82 4.44 -16.38 -1.44
CA THR A 82 4.71 -16.78 -0.05
C THR A 82 5.64 -15.75 0.61
N ALA A 83 5.34 -15.35 1.85
CA ALA A 83 6.07 -14.27 2.52
C ALA A 83 7.57 -14.59 2.70
N VAL A 84 7.93 -15.85 2.90
CA VAL A 84 9.33 -16.27 3.10
C VAL A 84 10.23 -16.10 1.86
N ASP A 85 9.63 -15.82 0.70
CA ASP A 85 10.37 -15.59 -0.53
C ASP A 85 10.79 -14.11 -0.68
N TYR A 86 10.33 -13.22 0.23
CA TYR A 86 10.53 -11.78 0.14
C TYR A 86 10.99 -11.18 1.46
N ASP A 87 11.95 -10.25 1.39
CA ASP A 87 12.44 -9.48 2.53
C ASP A 87 11.47 -8.36 2.93
N ALA A 88 10.66 -7.88 1.98
CA ALA A 88 9.59 -6.93 2.23
C ALA A 88 8.36 -7.18 1.37
N ILE A 89 7.19 -6.76 1.88
CA ILE A 89 5.93 -6.77 1.13
C ILE A 89 5.34 -5.36 1.19
N VAL A 90 5.06 -4.78 0.02
CA VAL A 90 4.46 -3.46 -0.14
C VAL A 90 3.01 -3.62 -0.61
N PHE A 91 2.11 -2.94 0.09
CA PHE A 91 0.70 -2.84 -0.25
C PHE A 91 0.38 -1.37 -0.59
N PRO A 92 0.50 -0.97 -1.86
CA PRO A 92 0.05 0.35 -2.29
C PRO A 92 -1.45 0.50 -2.08
N GLY A 93 -1.90 1.72 -1.80
CA GLY A 93 -3.32 1.97 -1.59
C GLY A 93 -4.06 2.35 -2.86
N GLY A 94 -4.99 3.27 -2.70
CA GLY A 94 -6.06 3.58 -3.63
C GLY A 94 -7.33 2.87 -3.23
N HIS A 95 -8.47 3.48 -3.51
CA HIS A 95 -9.78 2.96 -3.10
C HIS A 95 -10.05 1.53 -3.60
N GLY A 96 -9.49 1.17 -4.77
CA GLY A 96 -9.65 -0.16 -5.35
C GLY A 96 -9.29 -1.30 -4.40
N THR A 97 -8.32 -1.09 -3.51
CA THR A 97 -7.88 -2.09 -2.53
C THR A 97 -9.00 -2.56 -1.60
N GLU A 98 -10.01 -1.73 -1.36
CA GLU A 98 -11.13 -2.07 -0.48
C GLU A 98 -12.05 -3.12 -1.09
N TRP A 99 -12.11 -3.21 -2.43
CA TRP A 99 -12.93 -4.19 -3.13
C TRP A 99 -12.21 -5.50 -3.44
N ASP A 100 -10.86 -5.51 -3.41
CA ASP A 100 -10.09 -6.71 -3.74
C ASP A 100 -9.01 -7.06 -2.71
N VAL A 101 -7.88 -6.35 -2.65
CA VAL A 101 -6.71 -6.71 -1.84
C VAL A 101 -7.05 -6.85 -0.36
N ASN A 102 -7.79 -5.89 0.22
CA ASN A 102 -8.14 -5.92 1.65
C ASN A 102 -9.09 -7.07 1.99
N GLN A 103 -9.82 -7.58 1.01
CA GLN A 103 -10.73 -8.74 1.16
C GLN A 103 -10.04 -10.07 0.87
N ASP A 104 -8.85 -10.07 0.25
CA ASP A 104 -8.17 -11.30 -0.16
C ASP A 104 -7.49 -12.01 1.02
N SER A 105 -7.77 -13.28 1.17
CA SER A 105 -7.21 -14.11 2.25
C SER A 105 -5.71 -14.38 2.11
N HIS A 106 -5.17 -14.34 0.89
CA HIS A 106 -3.73 -14.51 0.65
C HIS A 106 -2.98 -13.24 0.99
N ALA A 107 -3.54 -12.04 0.68
CA ALA A 107 -2.99 -10.75 1.13
C ALA A 107 -2.89 -10.70 2.65
N ARG A 108 -3.97 -11.06 3.37
CA ARG A 108 -3.97 -11.13 4.84
C ARG A 108 -2.94 -12.12 5.39
N ARG A 109 -2.78 -13.28 4.74
CA ARG A 109 -1.76 -14.27 5.13
C ARG A 109 -0.35 -13.72 4.94
N LEU A 110 -0.08 -13.06 3.82
CA LEU A 110 1.20 -12.44 3.53
C LEU A 110 1.53 -11.36 4.57
N LEU A 111 0.60 -10.42 4.80
CA LEU A 111 0.74 -9.38 5.80
C LEU A 111 1.03 -9.95 7.20
N ARG A 112 0.20 -10.91 7.65
CA ARG A 112 0.42 -11.54 8.96
C ARG A 112 1.79 -12.19 9.07
N ASN A 113 2.24 -12.90 8.04
CA ASN A 113 3.52 -13.59 8.09
C ASN A 113 4.71 -12.62 8.09
N ALA A 114 4.60 -11.48 7.40
CA ALA A 114 5.62 -10.43 7.42
C ALA A 114 5.68 -9.74 8.79
N VAL A 115 4.52 -9.41 9.39
CA VAL A 115 4.45 -8.58 10.62
C VAL A 115 4.54 -9.40 11.91
N ALA A 116 3.93 -10.58 11.98
CA ALA A 116 3.93 -11.45 13.14
C ALA A 116 4.96 -12.60 13.05
N GLY A 117 5.57 -12.76 11.88
CA GLY A 117 6.65 -13.71 11.63
C GLY A 117 8.01 -13.19 12.12
N THR A 118 9.05 -13.89 11.76
CA THR A 118 10.45 -13.50 12.03
C THR A 118 11.17 -13.05 10.75
N GLU A 119 10.46 -12.93 9.66
CA GLU A 119 11.04 -12.81 8.32
C GLU A 119 10.27 -11.77 7.49
N GLY A 120 10.85 -10.60 7.35
CA GLY A 120 10.37 -9.57 6.43
C GLY A 120 9.72 -8.36 7.09
N LYS A 121 9.51 -7.34 6.28
CA LYS A 121 8.83 -6.08 6.62
C LYS A 121 7.55 -5.95 5.82
N ALA A 122 6.58 -5.21 6.33
CA ALA A 122 5.40 -4.83 5.55
C ALA A 122 5.27 -3.31 5.50
N LEU A 123 5.17 -2.75 4.29
CA LEU A 123 4.77 -1.37 4.04
C LEU A 123 3.33 -1.35 3.53
N VAL A 124 2.46 -0.65 4.25
CA VAL A 124 1.02 -0.56 3.92
C VAL A 124 0.62 0.90 3.81
N VAL A 125 0.08 1.33 2.68
CA VAL A 125 -0.16 2.74 2.37
C VAL A 125 -1.64 3.03 2.20
N CYS A 126 -2.10 4.18 2.74
CA CYS A 126 -3.40 4.77 2.42
C CYS A 126 -4.58 3.80 2.70
N HIS A 127 -5.43 3.54 1.70
CA HIS A 127 -6.58 2.63 1.83
C HIS A 127 -6.19 1.15 2.01
N ALA A 128 -4.97 0.74 1.60
CA ALA A 128 -4.50 -0.61 1.89
C ALA A 128 -4.37 -0.88 3.40
N VAL A 129 -4.26 0.16 4.23
CA VAL A 129 -4.21 0.05 5.70
C VAL A 129 -5.46 -0.63 6.27
N GLY A 130 -6.59 -0.58 5.56
CA GLY A 130 -7.78 -1.36 5.89
C GLY A 130 -7.54 -2.88 5.97
N LEU A 131 -6.54 -3.41 5.24
CA LEU A 131 -6.14 -4.83 5.33
C LEU A 131 -5.78 -5.25 6.77
N LEU A 132 -5.22 -4.35 7.56
CA LEU A 132 -4.84 -4.57 8.95
C LEU A 132 -6.04 -4.93 9.83
N ALA A 133 -7.16 -4.20 9.65
CA ALA A 133 -8.38 -4.40 10.43
C ALA A 133 -9.02 -5.79 10.18
N PHE A 134 -8.80 -6.36 9.00
CA PHE A 134 -9.34 -7.67 8.62
C PHE A 134 -8.38 -8.84 8.83
N THR A 135 -7.15 -8.55 9.26
CA THR A 135 -6.11 -9.57 9.50
C THR A 135 -6.10 -10.00 10.96
N ARG A 136 -6.02 -11.31 11.19
CA ARG A 136 -5.98 -11.90 12.53
C ARG A 136 -4.65 -12.61 12.78
N ASP A 137 -4.19 -12.49 14.02
CA ASP A 137 -3.07 -13.27 14.55
C ASP A 137 -3.41 -13.80 15.96
N ASP A 138 -3.16 -15.08 16.20
CA ASP A 138 -3.45 -15.77 17.47
C ASP A 138 -4.86 -15.52 18.06
N GLY A 139 -5.83 -15.24 17.19
CA GLY A 139 -7.24 -15.04 17.56
C GLY A 139 -7.63 -13.59 17.86
N GLY A 140 -6.65 -12.66 17.98
CA GLY A 140 -6.86 -11.20 18.05
C GLY A 140 -6.76 -10.52 16.70
N PHE A 141 -6.87 -9.21 16.68
CA PHE A 141 -6.53 -8.42 15.50
C PHE A 141 -5.00 -8.26 15.39
N LEU A 142 -4.46 -8.37 14.18
CA LEU A 142 -3.02 -8.17 13.96
C LEU A 142 -2.55 -6.79 14.42
N VAL A 143 -3.42 -5.79 14.30
CA VAL A 143 -3.13 -4.38 14.56
C VAL A 143 -3.43 -3.95 16.01
N GLU A 144 -3.99 -4.84 16.84
CA GLU A 144 -4.36 -4.52 18.23
C GLU A 144 -3.17 -3.94 19.01
N GLY A 145 -3.31 -2.70 19.50
CA GLY A 145 -2.30 -1.96 20.26
C GLY A 145 -1.08 -1.50 19.46
N ARG A 146 -1.05 -1.65 18.15
CA ARG A 146 0.04 -1.14 17.29
C ARG A 146 -0.23 0.29 16.86
N ALA A 147 0.85 1.08 16.81
CA ALA A 147 0.80 2.42 16.23
C ALA A 147 0.69 2.35 14.72
N VAL A 148 -0.32 3.00 14.14
CA VAL A 148 -0.57 2.99 12.69
C VAL A 148 -1.08 4.34 12.20
N THR A 149 -0.82 4.63 10.94
CA THR A 149 -1.45 5.72 10.17
C THR A 149 -2.00 5.17 8.86
N GLY A 150 -2.89 5.90 8.22
CA GLY A 150 -3.50 5.53 6.94
C GLY A 150 -4.40 6.66 6.46
N PHE A 151 -5.28 6.37 5.49
CA PHE A 151 -6.18 7.38 4.93
C PHE A 151 -7.23 7.79 5.98
N PRO A 152 -7.28 9.08 6.39
CA PRO A 152 -8.15 9.52 7.47
C PRO A 152 -9.58 9.83 6.99
N ASN A 153 -10.55 9.68 7.87
CA ASN A 153 -11.96 10.00 7.60
C ASN A 153 -12.16 11.44 7.11
N GLU A 154 -11.41 12.40 7.65
CA GLU A 154 -11.53 13.81 7.25
C GLU A 154 -11.24 14.01 5.75
N TRP A 155 -10.30 13.24 5.18
CA TRP A 155 -10.02 13.30 3.76
C TRP A 155 -11.06 12.54 2.94
N GLU A 156 -11.56 11.43 3.48
CA GLU A 156 -12.61 10.63 2.84
C GLU A 156 -13.91 11.43 2.67
N GLU A 157 -14.32 12.21 3.70
CA GLU A 157 -15.47 13.11 3.65
C GLU A 157 -15.42 14.10 2.48
N GLY A 158 -14.21 14.42 1.98
CA GLY A 158 -14.01 15.29 0.82
C GLY A 158 -14.19 14.58 -0.53
N ILE A 159 -14.27 13.25 -0.53
CA ILE A 159 -14.28 12.42 -1.75
C ILE A 159 -15.64 11.79 -1.98
N VAL A 160 -16.26 11.22 -0.94
CA VAL A 160 -17.55 10.55 -1.03
C VAL A 160 -18.72 11.50 -0.80
N ASP A 161 -19.89 11.14 -1.30
CA ASP A 161 -21.12 11.87 -1.02
C ASP A 161 -21.80 11.38 0.29
N GLU A 162 -22.98 11.95 0.62
CA GLU A 162 -23.76 11.63 1.83
C GLU A 162 -24.26 10.17 1.91
N ASP A 163 -24.22 9.45 0.80
CA ASP A 163 -24.61 8.03 0.70
C ASP A 163 -23.38 7.09 0.63
N ASP A 164 -22.17 7.60 0.89
CA ASP A 164 -20.87 6.94 0.73
C ASP A 164 -20.59 6.50 -0.72
N LEU A 165 -21.08 7.25 -1.70
CA LEU A 165 -20.79 6.97 -3.10
C LEU A 165 -19.52 7.72 -3.54
N MET A 166 -18.62 6.96 -4.13
CA MET A 166 -17.44 7.45 -4.81
C MET A 166 -17.82 8.22 -6.09
N PRO A 167 -16.96 9.11 -6.63
CA PRO A 167 -17.22 9.82 -7.87
C PRO A 167 -17.59 8.95 -9.06
N ASP A 168 -17.15 7.69 -9.08
CA ASP A 168 -17.49 6.68 -10.10
C ASP A 168 -18.83 5.95 -9.83
N GLY A 169 -19.51 6.30 -8.74
CA GLY A 169 -20.80 5.74 -8.34
C GLY A 169 -20.72 4.40 -7.60
N ARG A 170 -19.52 3.88 -7.32
CA ARG A 170 -19.37 2.73 -6.44
C ARG A 170 -19.63 3.14 -4.99
N LYS A 171 -20.31 2.30 -4.24
CA LYS A 171 -20.43 2.53 -2.79
C LYS A 171 -19.13 2.13 -2.09
N LEU A 172 -18.61 3.03 -1.25
CA LEU A 172 -17.47 2.72 -0.39
C LEU A 172 -17.84 1.58 0.57
N PRO A 173 -17.06 0.49 0.66
CA PRO A 173 -17.43 -0.67 1.47
C PRO A 173 -17.35 -0.37 2.98
N TYR A 174 -16.40 0.44 3.39
CA TYR A 174 -16.12 0.85 4.77
C TYR A 174 -15.20 2.07 4.77
N TRP A 175 -15.02 2.68 5.92
CA TRP A 175 -14.06 3.75 6.15
C TRP A 175 -12.83 3.18 6.85
N VAL A 176 -11.64 3.36 6.26
CA VAL A 176 -10.39 2.72 6.72
C VAL A 176 -10.07 3.06 8.17
N GLU A 177 -10.11 4.35 8.53
CA GLU A 177 -9.84 4.78 9.91
C GLU A 177 -10.80 4.14 10.90
N ASP A 178 -12.09 4.06 10.59
CA ASP A 178 -13.10 3.48 11.47
C ASP A 178 -12.83 1.99 11.72
N GLU A 179 -12.55 1.21 10.67
CA GLU A 179 -12.28 -0.22 10.81
C GLU A 179 -10.98 -0.50 11.57
N VAL A 180 -9.95 0.30 11.32
CA VAL A 180 -8.65 0.14 11.98
C VAL A 180 -8.75 0.51 13.47
N ARG A 181 -9.47 1.59 13.81
CA ARG A 181 -9.78 1.94 15.21
C ARG A 181 -10.66 0.89 15.89
N ALA A 182 -11.63 0.32 15.18
CA ALA A 182 -12.48 -0.76 15.71
C ALA A 182 -11.70 -2.06 15.94
N ALA A 183 -10.55 -2.22 15.30
CA ALA A 183 -9.60 -3.30 15.54
C ALA A 183 -8.60 -3.01 16.69
N ASP A 184 -8.88 -1.99 17.52
CA ASP A 184 -8.08 -1.57 18.67
C ASP A 184 -6.63 -1.14 18.32
N ALA A 185 -6.42 -0.57 17.13
CA ALA A 185 -5.15 0.07 16.77
C ALA A 185 -4.96 1.41 17.49
N ASP A 186 -3.71 1.77 17.76
CA ASP A 186 -3.33 3.12 18.18
C ASP A 186 -3.14 4.01 16.94
N TRP A 187 -4.24 4.62 16.52
CA TRP A 187 -4.29 5.43 15.30
C TRP A 187 -3.60 6.76 15.47
N ASP A 188 -2.59 7.05 14.67
CA ASP A 188 -1.94 8.34 14.61
C ASP A 188 -2.84 9.38 13.91
N ALA A 189 -3.39 10.27 14.74
CA ALA A 189 -4.33 11.30 14.32
C ALA A 189 -3.68 12.65 14.00
N GLU A 190 -2.34 12.74 13.90
CA GLU A 190 -1.69 13.99 13.48
C GLU A 190 -2.01 14.30 12.00
N LEU A 191 -3.12 15.04 11.81
CA LEU A 191 -3.67 15.40 10.50
C LEU A 191 -2.86 16.44 9.73
N ASP A 192 -1.99 17.20 10.44
CA ASP A 192 -1.21 18.30 9.85
C ASP A 192 -0.04 17.85 8.95
N ALA A 193 0.25 16.56 8.89
CA ALA A 193 1.30 16.06 8.06
C ALA A 193 0.73 15.40 6.80
N ASP A 194 0.83 16.09 5.66
CA ASP A 194 0.65 15.47 4.34
C ASP A 194 1.56 14.25 4.17
N THR A 195 2.62 14.19 4.98
CA THR A 195 3.62 13.14 5.01
C THR A 195 3.67 12.51 6.40
N SER A 196 2.85 11.50 6.66
CA SER A 196 2.89 10.73 7.89
C SER A 196 3.24 9.27 7.61
N VAL A 197 4.32 8.81 8.25
CA VAL A 197 4.79 7.42 8.20
C VAL A 197 5.02 6.96 9.63
N THR A 198 4.44 5.83 10.00
CA THR A 198 4.55 5.23 11.33
C THR A 198 5.22 3.87 11.22
N VAL A 199 6.18 3.59 12.10
CA VAL A 199 6.88 2.31 12.21
C VAL A 199 6.55 1.65 13.56
N ASP A 200 6.06 0.44 13.53
CA ASP A 200 5.80 -0.39 14.70
C ASP A 200 6.37 -1.81 14.47
N GLY A 201 7.61 -2.02 14.84
CA GLY A 201 8.33 -3.28 14.59
C GLY A 201 8.53 -3.53 13.10
N ASP A 202 7.95 -4.61 12.59
CA ASP A 202 8.05 -4.98 11.18
C ASP A 202 6.91 -4.41 10.31
N LEU A 203 6.03 -3.59 10.91
CA LEU A 203 4.96 -2.90 10.23
C LEU A 203 5.31 -1.43 9.99
N ILE A 204 5.28 -1.01 8.75
CA ILE A 204 5.39 0.39 8.31
C ILE A 204 4.05 0.77 7.70
N THR A 205 3.45 1.86 8.17
CA THR A 205 2.22 2.40 7.58
C THR A 205 2.42 3.83 7.14
N ALA A 206 1.75 4.22 6.04
CA ALA A 206 1.84 5.55 5.48
C ALA A 206 0.45 6.10 5.14
N ARG A 207 0.25 7.42 5.32
CA ARG A 207 -1.07 8.05 5.27
C ARG A 207 -1.67 8.08 3.88
N GLY A 208 -0.91 8.41 2.87
CA GLY A 208 -1.42 8.58 1.52
C GLY A 208 -0.34 9.02 0.52
N PRO A 209 -0.72 9.54 -0.65
CA PRO A 209 0.21 9.82 -1.75
C PRO A 209 1.41 10.67 -1.35
N GLY A 210 1.20 11.78 -0.62
CA GLY A 210 2.28 12.65 -0.16
C GLY A 210 3.29 11.97 0.77
N SER A 211 2.97 10.78 1.32
CA SER A 211 3.87 10.00 2.18
C SER A 211 4.70 8.96 1.43
N SER A 212 4.42 8.70 0.13
CA SER A 212 4.96 7.55 -0.62
C SER A 212 6.48 7.55 -0.70
N ALA A 213 7.09 8.67 -1.04
CA ALA A 213 8.54 8.80 -1.11
C ALA A 213 9.22 8.64 0.26
N GLN A 214 8.61 9.15 1.34
CA GLN A 214 9.12 8.95 2.69
C GLN A 214 8.97 7.48 3.12
N ALA A 215 7.85 6.85 2.82
CA ALA A 215 7.57 5.46 3.15
C ALA A 215 8.57 4.50 2.48
N ALA A 216 8.90 4.74 1.21
CA ALA A 216 9.92 3.97 0.49
C ALA A 216 11.30 4.10 1.16
N ARG A 217 11.72 5.31 1.51
CA ARG A 217 12.98 5.54 2.23
C ARG A 217 12.99 4.88 3.61
N THR A 218 11.88 4.99 4.35
CA THR A 218 11.74 4.32 5.65
C THR A 218 11.87 2.80 5.51
N LEU A 219 11.29 2.22 4.46
CA LEU A 219 11.43 0.78 4.20
C LEU A 219 12.88 0.40 3.89
N LEU A 220 13.62 1.19 3.09
CA LEU A 220 15.04 0.96 2.83
C LEU A 220 15.87 1.02 4.11
N ASP A 221 15.63 2.02 4.97
CA ASP A 221 16.29 2.15 6.27
C ASP A 221 16.02 0.93 7.17
N GLU A 222 14.79 0.46 7.22
CA GLU A 222 14.37 -0.72 8.01
C GLU A 222 14.90 -2.06 7.45
N LEU A 223 15.29 -2.09 6.18
CA LEU A 223 15.95 -3.22 5.51
C LEU A 223 17.49 -3.13 5.57
N ASP A 224 18.06 -2.09 6.22
CA ASP A 224 19.51 -1.83 6.24
C ASP A 224 20.11 -1.72 4.82
N VAL A 225 19.36 -1.18 3.85
CA VAL A 225 19.84 -0.98 2.48
C VAL A 225 20.52 0.39 2.37
N GLU A 226 21.80 0.37 2.02
CA GLU A 226 22.55 1.60 1.79
C GLU A 226 22.20 2.22 0.43
N ALA A 227 22.25 3.56 0.35
CA ALA A 227 22.11 4.25 -0.93
C ALA A 227 23.20 3.78 -1.93
N PRO A 228 22.85 3.62 -3.22
CA PRO A 228 23.83 3.27 -4.23
C PRO A 228 24.98 4.28 -4.20
N ALA A 229 26.22 3.78 -4.34
CA ALA A 229 27.40 4.65 -4.38
C ALA A 229 27.32 5.55 -5.61
N ASP A 230 27.45 6.86 -5.41
CA ASP A 230 27.54 7.81 -6.52
C ASP A 230 28.77 7.43 -7.41
N ASP A 231 28.51 7.08 -8.67
CA ASP A 231 29.52 6.82 -9.70
C ASP A 231 30.07 8.13 -10.33
#